data_f38db4b2688b0c4e96a8ceb9664d4463
#
_entry.id   f38db4b2688b0c4e96a8ceb9664d4463
#
_cell.length_a   1.000
_cell.length_b   1.000
_cell.length_c   1.000
_cell.angle_alpha   90.00
_cell.angle_beta   90.00
_cell.angle_gamma   90.00
#
_symmetry.space_group_name_H-M   'P 1'
#
loop_
_entity.id
_entity.type
_entity.pdbx_description
1 polymer ?
#
loop_
_entity_poly.entity_id
_entity_poly.type
_entity_poly.pdbx_seq_one_letter_code
_entity_poly.pdbx_strand_id
1 'polypeptide(L)'
;MTQTITVIRGDGIGPEIMDATLHVLDTMQLGLQYEFADAGLVALEKHGELLPAATMDSIRKTRIALKSPLTTPVGEGFSSINVELRKRFDLYANVRPAKSFPNTKSRFPSGVDLITVRENTEGAYIGEGQSLSEDGETALLQQKVTRRGSERIVRYAFDMARRIGRKKVTVVHKANILKSTSGLFLKTARAVAAEYPDIECNEMIVDNTCMQLVMRPEQFDVIVTTNLFGDIISDLCAGLVGGLGLAPGANIGTDAAIFEAVHGTAPDIAGQGKANPCALLLGAAQMLDHIGQPEKAERLRAAIIATLEAKDSLTPDLGGSGTTMSFAKAIASRV
;
A
#
# COMPACT_ATOMS: atom_id res chain seq x y z
N MET A 1 2.93 -20.61 17.23
CA MET A 1 4.30 -20.45 16.70
C MET A 1 4.68 -18.99 16.82
N THR A 2 5.90 -18.69 17.20
CA THR A 2 6.40 -17.30 17.28
C THR A 2 6.83 -16.85 15.89
N GLN A 3 6.32 -15.73 15.41
CA GLN A 3 6.68 -15.15 14.11
C GLN A 3 7.55 -13.90 14.34
N THR A 4 8.78 -13.90 13.80
CA THR A 4 9.61 -12.70 13.81
C THR A 4 9.32 -11.86 12.57
N ILE A 5 9.17 -10.54 12.75
CA ILE A 5 8.99 -9.57 11.67
C ILE A 5 10.04 -8.46 11.78
N THR A 6 10.46 -7.91 10.65
CA THR A 6 11.28 -6.68 10.63
C THR A 6 10.37 -5.47 10.83
N VAL A 7 10.78 -4.56 11.72
CA VAL A 7 10.05 -3.32 12.00
C VAL A 7 10.93 -2.13 11.61
N ILE A 8 10.42 -1.29 10.69
CA ILE A 8 11.10 -0.08 10.25
C ILE A 8 10.26 1.12 10.70
N ARG A 9 10.77 1.85 11.70
CA ARG A 9 10.07 3.00 12.29
C ARG A 9 9.91 4.18 11.33
N GLY A 10 10.83 4.30 10.36
CA GLY A 10 10.78 5.34 9.33
C GLY A 10 11.07 6.75 9.85
N ASP A 11 10.62 7.73 9.06
CA ASP A 11 10.91 9.16 9.26
C ASP A 11 9.64 9.95 9.60
N GLY A 12 9.82 11.19 10.07
CA GLY A 12 8.72 12.11 10.35
C GLY A 12 7.74 11.58 11.38
N ILE A 13 6.48 11.40 11.00
CA ILE A 13 5.45 10.79 11.87
C ILE A 13 5.63 9.28 12.06
N GLY A 14 6.56 8.66 11.33
CA GLY A 14 6.77 7.21 11.32
C GLY A 14 6.97 6.61 12.70
N PRO A 15 7.89 7.12 13.55
CA PRO A 15 8.11 6.58 14.89
C PRO A 15 6.86 6.58 15.77
N GLU A 16 6.08 7.68 15.78
CA GLU A 16 4.89 7.79 16.64
C GLU A 16 3.75 6.87 16.20
N ILE A 17 3.50 6.71 14.89
CA ILE A 17 2.47 5.79 14.40
C ILE A 17 2.90 4.33 14.52
N MET A 18 4.20 4.03 14.44
CA MET A 18 4.73 2.69 14.66
C MET A 18 4.58 2.29 16.13
N ASP A 19 4.99 3.16 17.06
CA ASP A 19 4.85 2.87 18.49
C ASP A 19 3.38 2.66 18.89
N ALA A 20 2.47 3.46 18.31
CA ALA A 20 1.03 3.29 18.47
C ALA A 20 0.54 1.95 17.91
N THR A 21 1.04 1.55 16.74
CA THR A 21 0.68 0.27 16.11
C THR A 21 1.21 -0.92 16.91
N LEU A 22 2.46 -0.89 17.34
CA LEU A 22 3.05 -1.96 18.15
C LEU A 22 2.31 -2.10 19.50
N HIS A 23 1.91 -1.00 20.13
CA HIS A 23 1.10 -1.03 21.35
C HIS A 23 -0.21 -1.83 21.17
N VAL A 24 -0.91 -1.64 20.03
CA VAL A 24 -2.13 -2.41 19.73
C VAL A 24 -1.80 -3.88 19.48
N LEU A 25 -0.77 -4.17 18.65
CA LEU A 25 -0.38 -5.54 18.33
C LEU A 25 0.07 -6.33 19.57
N ASP A 26 0.79 -5.68 20.51
CA ASP A 26 1.24 -6.30 21.76
C ASP A 26 0.05 -6.65 22.67
N THR A 27 -0.97 -5.77 22.73
CA THR A 27 -2.21 -6.03 23.48
C THR A 27 -2.96 -7.26 22.94
N MET A 28 -2.86 -7.53 21.64
CA MET A 28 -3.48 -8.70 21.00
C MET A 28 -2.79 -10.04 21.31
N GLN A 29 -1.60 -10.04 21.90
CA GLN A 29 -0.83 -11.25 22.25
C GLN A 29 -0.61 -12.21 21.07
N LEU A 30 -0.17 -11.66 19.94
CA LEU A 30 -0.08 -12.37 18.65
C LEU A 30 1.09 -13.35 18.55
N GLY A 31 2.01 -13.37 19.52
CA GLY A 31 3.25 -14.13 19.44
C GLY A 31 4.25 -13.56 18.42
N LEU A 32 4.16 -12.27 18.12
CA LEU A 32 5.12 -11.59 17.26
C LEU A 32 6.40 -11.25 18.02
N GLN A 33 7.53 -11.36 17.32
CA GLN A 33 8.82 -10.82 17.76
C GLN A 33 9.27 -9.74 16.77
N TYR A 34 9.82 -8.66 17.28
CA TYR A 34 10.22 -7.51 16.48
C TYR A 34 11.73 -7.43 16.34
N GLU A 35 12.21 -7.45 15.09
CA GLU A 35 13.59 -7.13 14.75
C GLU A 35 13.61 -5.73 14.16
N PHE A 36 14.10 -4.74 14.94
CA PHE A 36 14.11 -3.34 14.51
C PHE A 36 15.25 -3.10 13.52
N ALA A 37 14.94 -2.35 12.45
CA ALA A 37 15.90 -1.97 11.43
C ALA A 37 15.69 -0.51 11.01
N ASP A 38 16.78 0.17 10.65
CA ASP A 38 16.75 1.57 10.23
C ASP A 38 16.67 1.68 8.69
N ALA A 39 15.88 2.64 8.21
CA ALA A 39 15.86 3.08 6.82
C ALA A 39 15.42 4.55 6.76
N GLY A 40 15.70 5.23 5.64
CA GLY A 40 15.36 6.63 5.45
C GLY A 40 16.38 7.60 6.01
N LEU A 41 15.94 8.79 6.40
CA LEU A 41 16.82 9.84 6.92
C LEU A 41 17.51 9.43 8.22
N VAL A 42 16.82 8.71 9.09
CA VAL A 42 17.38 8.17 10.34
C VAL A 42 18.55 7.22 10.05
N ALA A 43 18.43 6.40 9.00
CA ALA A 43 19.53 5.52 8.61
C ALA A 43 20.68 6.29 7.99
N LEU A 44 20.40 7.30 7.17
CA LEU A 44 21.42 8.18 6.59
C LEU A 44 22.24 8.87 7.69
N GLU A 45 21.58 9.39 8.72
CA GLU A 45 22.25 10.06 9.84
C GLU A 45 23.11 9.09 10.66
N LYS A 46 22.61 7.88 10.94
CA LYS A 46 23.31 6.90 11.80
C LYS A 46 24.38 6.09 11.07
N HIS A 47 24.15 5.76 9.81
CA HIS A 47 24.94 4.76 9.06
C HIS A 47 25.56 5.32 7.78
N GLY A 48 25.23 6.56 7.38
CA GLY A 48 25.72 7.18 6.15
C GLY A 48 25.01 6.70 4.85
N GLU A 49 23.97 5.88 4.97
CA GLU A 49 23.21 5.34 3.82
C GLU A 49 21.72 5.25 4.15
N LEU A 50 20.87 5.48 3.14
CA LEU A 50 19.41 5.49 3.30
C LEU A 50 18.82 4.09 3.54
N LEU A 51 19.48 3.05 3.08
CA LEU A 51 19.02 1.66 3.17
C LEU A 51 20.20 0.73 3.51
N PRO A 52 20.56 0.60 4.79
CA PRO A 52 21.67 -0.23 5.25
C PRO A 52 21.55 -1.71 4.86
N ALA A 53 22.69 -2.33 4.59
CA ALA A 53 22.76 -3.77 4.31
C ALA A 53 22.12 -4.61 5.43
N ALA A 54 22.30 -4.21 6.69
CA ALA A 54 21.70 -4.87 7.85
C ALA A 54 20.16 -4.90 7.78
N THR A 55 19.53 -3.82 7.29
CA THR A 55 18.08 -3.76 7.08
C THR A 55 17.63 -4.74 6.01
N MET A 56 18.38 -4.82 4.91
CA MET A 56 18.10 -5.78 3.85
C MET A 56 18.24 -7.23 4.33
N ASP A 57 19.23 -7.51 5.17
CA ASP A 57 19.48 -8.85 5.74
C ASP A 57 18.38 -9.23 6.75
N SER A 58 17.92 -8.27 7.57
CA SER A 58 16.78 -8.47 8.45
C SER A 58 15.53 -8.87 7.66
N ILE A 59 15.19 -8.13 6.59
CA ILE A 59 14.02 -8.45 5.75
C ILE A 59 14.18 -9.82 5.06
N ARG A 60 15.39 -10.17 4.57
CA ARG A 60 15.64 -11.50 3.98
C ARG A 60 15.41 -12.63 4.99
N LYS A 61 15.85 -12.43 6.22
CA LYS A 61 15.74 -13.39 7.31
C LYS A 61 14.29 -13.57 7.75
N THR A 62 13.58 -12.47 8.01
CA THR A 62 12.22 -12.49 8.53
C THR A 62 11.16 -12.74 7.47
N ARG A 63 11.44 -12.35 6.21
CA ARG A 63 10.55 -12.36 5.04
C ARG A 63 9.32 -11.46 5.16
N ILE A 64 9.07 -10.91 6.33
CA ILE A 64 7.94 -10.02 6.62
C ILE A 64 8.47 -8.74 7.25
N ALA A 65 8.05 -7.60 6.73
CA ALA A 65 8.34 -6.30 7.33
C ALA A 65 7.08 -5.46 7.51
N LEU A 66 7.01 -4.76 8.64
CA LEU A 66 6.06 -3.67 8.88
C LEU A 66 6.85 -2.36 8.87
N LYS A 67 6.48 -1.45 7.99
CA LYS A 67 7.27 -0.24 7.69
C LYS A 67 6.39 1.01 7.76
N SER A 68 6.87 2.01 8.48
CA SER A 68 6.33 3.38 8.44
C SER A 68 6.87 4.17 7.24
N PRO A 69 6.36 5.37 6.98
CA PRO A 69 6.82 6.21 5.87
C PRO A 69 8.32 6.49 5.92
N LEU A 70 8.94 6.56 4.75
CA LEU A 70 10.35 6.89 4.56
C LEU A 70 10.49 8.13 3.69
N THR A 71 11.43 8.99 4.04
CA THR A 71 11.80 10.16 3.23
C THR A 71 13.01 9.81 2.36
N THR A 72 12.86 10.05 1.04
CA THR A 72 14.00 10.12 0.13
C THR A 72 14.31 11.60 -0.11
N PRO A 73 15.52 12.08 0.15
CA PRO A 73 15.89 13.47 -0.13
C PRO A 73 15.63 13.83 -1.60
N VAL A 74 15.11 15.03 -1.84
CA VAL A 74 14.95 15.56 -3.20
C VAL A 74 16.29 16.14 -3.65
N GLY A 75 16.84 15.64 -4.75
CA GLY A 75 18.11 16.08 -5.30
C GLY A 75 18.83 14.99 -6.10
N GLU A 76 19.95 15.36 -6.72
CA GLU A 76 20.77 14.44 -7.47
C GLU A 76 21.44 13.41 -6.56
N GLY A 77 21.44 12.14 -6.96
CA GLY A 77 22.18 11.06 -6.31
C GLY A 77 21.37 10.11 -5.43
N PHE A 78 20.08 10.38 -5.16
CA PHE A 78 19.25 9.48 -4.36
C PHE A 78 18.13 8.86 -5.21
N SER A 79 18.05 7.53 -5.21
CA SER A 79 16.89 6.80 -5.72
C SER A 79 15.84 6.62 -4.62
N SER A 80 14.56 6.50 -4.99
CA SER A 80 13.49 6.24 -4.03
C SER A 80 13.74 4.93 -3.26
N ILE A 81 13.81 5.03 -1.93
CA ILE A 81 14.01 3.88 -1.04
C ILE A 81 12.92 2.83 -1.26
N ASN A 82 11.67 3.26 -1.44
CA ASN A 82 10.56 2.36 -1.70
C ASN A 82 10.73 1.61 -3.03
N VAL A 83 11.20 2.29 -4.08
CA VAL A 83 11.49 1.65 -5.38
C VAL A 83 12.66 0.65 -5.24
N GLU A 84 13.68 0.99 -4.46
CA GLU A 84 14.81 0.10 -4.20
C GLU A 84 14.36 -1.18 -3.47
N LEU A 85 13.55 -1.05 -2.41
CA LEU A 85 12.98 -2.20 -1.69
C LEU A 85 12.15 -3.09 -2.63
N ARG A 86 11.29 -2.49 -3.47
CA ARG A 86 10.48 -3.23 -4.45
C ARG A 86 11.33 -4.02 -5.44
N LYS A 87 12.42 -3.42 -5.94
CA LYS A 87 13.35 -4.08 -6.86
C LYS A 87 14.14 -5.19 -6.17
N ARG A 88 14.72 -4.92 -5.00
CA ARG A 88 15.58 -5.86 -4.27
C ARG A 88 14.89 -7.12 -3.81
N PHE A 89 13.61 -7.03 -3.46
CA PHE A 89 12.80 -8.15 -2.97
C PHE A 89 11.78 -8.64 -4.00
N ASP A 90 11.85 -8.16 -5.24
CA ASP A 90 10.89 -8.46 -6.32
C ASP A 90 9.42 -8.38 -5.82
N LEU A 91 9.10 -7.28 -5.14
CA LEU A 91 7.75 -7.04 -4.58
C LEU A 91 6.81 -6.61 -5.70
N TYR A 92 6.43 -7.56 -6.54
CA TYR A 92 5.76 -7.29 -7.81
C TYR A 92 4.28 -6.89 -7.69
N ALA A 93 3.62 -7.22 -6.59
CA ALA A 93 2.22 -6.87 -6.37
C ALA A 93 2.09 -5.85 -5.22
N ASN A 94 1.56 -4.67 -5.53
CA ASN A 94 1.17 -3.70 -4.52
C ASN A 94 -0.34 -3.72 -4.36
N VAL A 95 -0.81 -4.08 -3.17
CA VAL A 95 -2.22 -4.28 -2.83
C VAL A 95 -2.70 -3.14 -1.95
N ARG A 96 -3.62 -2.34 -2.45
CA ARG A 96 -4.15 -1.13 -1.81
C ARG A 96 -5.67 -1.19 -1.69
N PRO A 97 -6.21 -1.66 -0.56
CA PRO A 97 -7.65 -1.59 -0.30
C PRO A 97 -8.09 -0.16 -0.04
N ALA A 98 -9.28 0.17 -0.51
CA ALA A 98 -10.00 1.39 -0.19
C ALA A 98 -11.41 1.02 0.27
N LYS A 99 -11.71 1.31 1.53
CA LYS A 99 -12.99 0.99 2.17
C LYS A 99 -13.55 2.22 2.88
N SER A 100 -14.86 2.43 2.77
CA SER A 100 -15.55 3.44 3.55
C SER A 100 -15.50 3.11 5.04
N PHE A 101 -15.15 4.10 5.85
CA PHE A 101 -15.15 4.00 7.31
C PHE A 101 -16.14 4.97 7.93
N PRO A 102 -16.77 4.62 9.06
CA PRO A 102 -17.71 5.51 9.75
C PRO A 102 -16.98 6.75 10.29
N ASN A 103 -17.71 7.86 10.36
CA ASN A 103 -17.25 9.13 10.93
C ASN A 103 -15.97 9.72 10.32
N THR A 104 -15.69 9.39 9.07
CA THR A 104 -14.60 10.00 8.30
C THR A 104 -15.13 11.18 7.46
N LYS A 105 -14.25 12.15 7.16
CA LYS A 105 -14.58 13.25 6.23
C LYS A 105 -14.50 12.76 4.78
N SER A 106 -15.34 11.77 4.46
CA SER A 106 -15.35 11.10 3.16
C SER A 106 -16.52 11.61 2.32
N ARG A 107 -16.31 11.68 1.00
CA ARG A 107 -17.40 11.88 0.02
C ARG A 107 -18.33 10.65 -0.02
N PHE A 108 -17.81 9.47 0.27
CA PHE A 108 -18.54 8.20 0.30
C PHE A 108 -18.43 7.58 1.70
N PRO A 109 -19.30 7.99 2.64
CA PRO A 109 -19.27 7.48 4.02
C PRO A 109 -19.62 5.99 4.11
N SER A 110 -20.17 5.43 3.04
CA SER A 110 -20.48 4.00 2.89
C SER A 110 -20.45 3.60 1.43
N GLY A 111 -20.44 2.30 1.14
CA GLY A 111 -20.61 1.75 -0.22
C GLY A 111 -19.32 1.61 -1.03
N VAL A 112 -18.17 2.07 -0.52
CA VAL A 112 -16.87 1.80 -1.16
C VAL A 112 -16.19 0.66 -0.43
N ASP A 113 -15.87 -0.40 -1.16
CA ASP A 113 -15.06 -1.52 -0.69
C ASP A 113 -14.41 -2.18 -1.90
N LEU A 114 -13.28 -1.64 -2.32
CA LEU A 114 -12.53 -2.09 -3.49
C LEU A 114 -11.04 -2.26 -3.18
N ILE A 115 -10.36 -3.02 -4.02
CA ILE A 115 -8.92 -3.27 -3.88
C ILE A 115 -8.23 -2.96 -5.20
N THR A 116 -7.24 -2.08 -5.18
CA THR A 116 -6.34 -1.86 -6.31
C THR A 116 -5.13 -2.80 -6.19
N VAL A 117 -4.92 -3.64 -7.20
CA VAL A 117 -3.74 -4.49 -7.37
C VAL A 117 -2.88 -3.87 -8.46
N ARG A 118 -1.80 -3.22 -8.03
CA ARG A 118 -0.86 -2.47 -8.87
C ARG A 118 0.36 -3.33 -9.17
N GLU A 119 0.73 -3.47 -10.44
CA GLU A 119 2.07 -3.93 -10.81
C GLU A 119 3.11 -2.96 -10.24
N ASN A 120 4.22 -3.47 -9.71
CA ASN A 120 5.05 -2.67 -8.82
C ASN A 120 6.54 -2.65 -9.18
N THR A 121 6.95 -3.35 -10.24
CA THR A 121 8.36 -3.57 -10.61
C THR A 121 8.71 -3.16 -12.04
N GLU A 122 7.74 -2.78 -12.84
CA GLU A 122 7.89 -2.37 -14.25
C GLU A 122 7.35 -0.95 -14.50
N GLY A 123 7.23 -0.57 -15.76
CA GLY A 123 6.67 0.69 -16.20
C GLY A 123 7.65 1.85 -16.16
N ALA A 124 7.15 3.05 -15.96
CA ALA A 124 7.94 4.29 -15.90
C ALA A 124 8.83 4.37 -14.64
N TYR A 125 8.46 3.68 -13.56
CA TYR A 125 9.17 3.72 -12.27
C TYR A 125 10.53 3.05 -12.27
N ILE A 126 10.84 2.21 -13.27
CA ILE A 126 12.17 1.61 -13.35
C ILE A 126 13.25 2.60 -13.80
N GLY A 127 12.85 3.73 -14.40
CA GLY A 127 13.77 4.79 -14.82
C GLY A 127 14.64 4.45 -16.03
N GLU A 128 14.35 3.36 -16.77
CA GLU A 128 15.09 3.02 -17.99
C GLU A 128 14.91 4.09 -19.07
N GLY A 129 15.99 4.43 -19.76
CA GLY A 129 15.98 5.38 -20.89
C GLY A 129 15.60 6.81 -20.50
N GLN A 130 15.74 7.18 -19.21
CA GLN A 130 15.63 8.59 -18.83
C GLN A 130 16.80 9.39 -19.41
N SER A 131 16.48 10.43 -20.15
CA SER A 131 17.47 11.36 -20.67
C SER A 131 16.87 12.74 -20.83
N LEU A 132 17.72 13.75 -20.70
CA LEU A 132 17.45 15.13 -21.04
C LEU A 132 18.42 15.51 -22.15
N SER A 133 17.95 16.19 -23.20
CA SER A 133 18.82 16.72 -24.26
C SER A 133 19.80 17.75 -23.68
N GLU A 134 20.94 17.97 -24.35
CA GLU A 134 21.99 18.90 -23.89
C GLU A 134 21.48 20.34 -23.74
N ASP A 135 20.51 20.74 -24.56
CA ASP A 135 19.86 22.07 -24.49
C ASP A 135 18.73 22.13 -23.43
N GLY A 136 18.40 21.01 -22.76
CA GLY A 136 17.33 20.93 -21.76
C GLY A 136 15.90 20.96 -22.31
N GLU A 137 15.73 20.97 -23.64
CA GLU A 137 14.41 21.17 -24.26
C GLU A 137 13.61 19.87 -24.47
N THR A 138 14.28 18.70 -24.44
CA THR A 138 13.63 17.42 -24.71
C THR A 138 13.98 16.41 -23.63
N ALA A 139 12.94 15.89 -22.95
CA ALA A 139 13.08 14.80 -21.98
C ALA A 139 12.44 13.51 -22.52
N LEU A 140 13.12 12.37 -22.36
CA LEU A 140 12.67 11.03 -22.75
C LEU A 140 12.63 10.11 -21.55
N LEU A 141 11.70 9.15 -21.59
CA LEU A 141 11.57 8.06 -20.63
C LEU A 141 11.01 6.83 -21.34
N GLN A 142 11.59 5.67 -21.11
CA GLN A 142 11.04 4.41 -21.61
C GLN A 142 10.07 3.80 -20.59
N GLN A 143 8.91 3.39 -21.07
CA GLN A 143 7.98 2.59 -20.30
C GLN A 143 8.08 1.13 -20.72
N LYS A 144 8.56 0.27 -19.83
CA LYS A 144 8.71 -1.17 -20.08
C LYS A 144 7.56 -1.94 -19.45
N VAL A 145 6.89 -2.77 -20.25
CA VAL A 145 5.88 -3.72 -19.81
C VAL A 145 6.21 -5.07 -20.43
N THR A 146 6.32 -6.12 -19.61
CA THR A 146 6.61 -7.46 -20.08
C THR A 146 5.39 -8.38 -19.96
N ARG A 147 5.37 -9.45 -20.76
CA ARG A 147 4.37 -10.51 -20.62
C ARG A 147 4.43 -11.14 -19.23
N ARG A 148 5.63 -11.46 -18.73
CA ARG A 148 5.85 -12.09 -17.42
C ARG A 148 5.32 -11.20 -16.28
N GLY A 149 5.67 -9.91 -16.29
CA GLY A 149 5.18 -8.95 -15.28
C GLY A 149 3.67 -8.80 -15.33
N SER A 150 3.10 -8.68 -16.54
CA SER A 150 1.65 -8.60 -16.73
C SER A 150 0.93 -9.86 -16.28
N GLU A 151 1.43 -11.05 -16.61
CA GLU A 151 0.83 -12.32 -16.24
C GLU A 151 0.81 -12.51 -14.72
N ARG A 152 1.95 -12.29 -14.05
CA ARG A 152 2.05 -12.52 -12.61
C ARG A 152 1.15 -11.58 -11.79
N ILE A 153 1.02 -10.30 -12.20
CA ILE A 153 0.18 -9.37 -11.44
C ILE A 153 -1.30 -9.64 -11.68
N VAL A 154 -1.70 -9.99 -12.91
CA VAL A 154 -3.08 -10.34 -13.21
C VAL A 154 -3.47 -11.64 -12.51
N ARG A 155 -2.63 -12.68 -12.58
CA ARG A 155 -2.84 -13.94 -11.86
C ARG A 155 -2.96 -13.71 -10.37
N TYR A 156 -2.08 -12.89 -9.78
CA TYR A 156 -2.17 -12.52 -8.36
C TYR A 156 -3.52 -11.87 -8.02
N ALA A 157 -4.02 -10.96 -8.86
CA ALA A 157 -5.30 -10.29 -8.64
C ALA A 157 -6.48 -11.27 -8.64
N PHE A 158 -6.51 -12.22 -9.59
CA PHE A 158 -7.54 -13.24 -9.67
C PHE A 158 -7.45 -14.26 -8.53
N ASP A 159 -6.25 -14.75 -8.20
CA ASP A 159 -6.04 -15.66 -7.07
C ASP A 159 -6.43 -14.99 -5.74
N MET A 160 -6.06 -13.74 -5.55
CA MET A 160 -6.46 -12.96 -4.39
C MET A 160 -7.99 -12.81 -4.34
N ALA A 161 -8.61 -12.39 -5.44
CA ALA A 161 -10.07 -12.23 -5.53
C ALA A 161 -10.79 -13.53 -5.13
N ARG A 162 -10.37 -14.66 -5.70
CA ARG A 162 -10.93 -15.99 -5.37
C ARG A 162 -10.75 -16.33 -3.89
N ARG A 163 -9.55 -16.12 -3.33
CA ARG A 163 -9.22 -16.45 -1.93
C ARG A 163 -10.05 -15.67 -0.93
N ILE A 164 -10.32 -14.37 -1.20
CA ILE A 164 -11.07 -13.48 -0.28
C ILE A 164 -12.55 -13.34 -0.67
N GLY A 165 -13.04 -14.14 -1.62
CA GLY A 165 -14.45 -14.20 -2.01
C GLY A 165 -14.96 -13.05 -2.86
N ARG A 166 -14.06 -12.24 -3.48
CA ARG A 166 -14.41 -11.20 -4.44
C ARG A 166 -14.90 -11.83 -5.75
N LYS A 167 -15.80 -11.14 -6.43
CA LYS A 167 -16.52 -11.72 -7.58
C LYS A 167 -16.14 -11.11 -8.92
N LYS A 168 -15.47 -9.96 -8.91
CA LYS A 168 -15.19 -9.21 -10.13
C LYS A 168 -13.78 -8.62 -10.13
N VAL A 169 -13.08 -8.77 -11.25
CA VAL A 169 -11.80 -8.12 -11.53
C VAL A 169 -11.96 -7.18 -12.72
N THR A 170 -11.65 -5.90 -12.55
CA THR A 170 -11.60 -4.90 -13.60
C THR A 170 -10.16 -4.69 -14.05
N VAL A 171 -9.86 -5.02 -15.30
CA VAL A 171 -8.54 -4.79 -15.93
C VAL A 171 -8.48 -3.36 -16.46
N VAL A 172 -7.61 -2.53 -15.89
CA VAL A 172 -7.50 -1.12 -16.28
C VAL A 172 -6.26 -0.87 -17.13
N HIS A 173 -6.47 -0.20 -18.28
CA HIS A 173 -5.46 -0.03 -19.31
C HIS A 173 -5.65 1.27 -20.12
N LYS A 174 -4.71 1.57 -21.04
CA LYS A 174 -4.82 2.64 -22.06
C LYS A 174 -4.43 2.13 -23.45
N ALA A 175 -4.88 0.92 -23.81
CA ALA A 175 -4.46 0.23 -25.03
C ALA A 175 -4.94 0.91 -26.34
N ASN A 176 -5.92 1.81 -26.26
CA ASN A 176 -6.34 2.63 -27.40
C ASN A 176 -5.26 3.63 -27.84
N ILE A 177 -4.39 4.06 -26.94
CA ILE A 177 -3.26 4.97 -27.20
C ILE A 177 -1.92 4.24 -27.06
N LEU A 178 -1.64 3.62 -25.92
CA LEU A 178 -0.41 2.89 -25.62
C LEU A 178 -0.49 1.45 -26.18
N LYS A 179 -0.50 1.33 -27.51
CA LYS A 179 -0.82 0.08 -28.21
C LYS A 179 0.14 -1.05 -27.92
N SER A 180 1.44 -0.76 -27.72
CA SER A 180 2.45 -1.78 -27.41
C SER A 180 2.42 -2.16 -25.93
N THR A 181 2.59 -1.21 -25.02
CA THR A 181 2.70 -1.48 -23.57
C THR A 181 1.38 -1.89 -22.94
N SER A 182 0.35 -1.01 -22.98
CA SER A 182 -0.99 -1.36 -22.47
C SER A 182 -1.66 -2.45 -23.30
N GLY A 183 -1.37 -2.52 -24.62
CA GLY A 183 -1.89 -3.59 -25.47
C GLY A 183 -1.34 -4.97 -25.09
N LEU A 184 -0.05 -5.07 -24.76
CA LEU A 184 0.55 -6.31 -24.25
C LEU A 184 -0.07 -6.69 -22.89
N PHE A 185 -0.20 -5.72 -21.97
CA PHE A 185 -0.85 -5.94 -20.68
C PHE A 185 -2.26 -6.47 -20.84
N LEU A 186 -3.10 -5.79 -21.63
CA LEU A 186 -4.49 -6.19 -21.88
C LEU A 186 -4.60 -7.58 -22.52
N LYS A 187 -3.79 -7.86 -23.56
CA LYS A 187 -3.77 -9.18 -24.21
C LYS A 187 -3.41 -10.29 -23.22
N THR A 188 -2.44 -10.04 -22.36
CA THR A 188 -2.02 -11.00 -21.32
C THR A 188 -3.11 -11.17 -20.28
N ALA A 189 -3.74 -10.08 -19.83
CA ALA A 189 -4.82 -10.12 -18.87
C ALA A 189 -6.02 -10.95 -19.35
N ARG A 190 -6.41 -10.80 -20.61
CA ARG A 190 -7.47 -11.62 -21.22
C ARG A 190 -7.15 -13.12 -21.21
N ALA A 191 -5.88 -13.46 -21.51
CA ALA A 191 -5.45 -14.85 -21.50
C ALA A 191 -5.51 -15.46 -20.08
N VAL A 192 -5.07 -14.71 -19.07
CA VAL A 192 -5.15 -15.15 -17.67
C VAL A 192 -6.61 -15.23 -17.21
N ALA A 193 -7.44 -14.22 -17.50
CA ALA A 193 -8.85 -14.20 -17.10
C ALA A 193 -9.65 -15.43 -17.59
N ALA A 194 -9.30 -15.95 -18.76
CA ALA A 194 -9.93 -17.15 -19.31
C ALA A 194 -9.74 -18.41 -18.44
N GLU A 195 -8.74 -18.42 -17.54
CA GLU A 195 -8.49 -19.50 -16.58
C GLU A 195 -9.36 -19.38 -15.30
N TYR A 196 -10.11 -18.29 -15.15
CA TYR A 196 -10.92 -17.98 -13.96
C TYR A 196 -12.40 -17.77 -14.30
N PRO A 197 -13.12 -18.81 -14.81
CA PRO A 197 -14.50 -18.67 -15.26
C PRO A 197 -15.51 -18.37 -14.13
N ASP A 198 -15.08 -18.50 -12.88
CA ASP A 198 -15.84 -18.23 -11.66
C ASP A 198 -15.76 -16.76 -11.20
N ILE A 199 -14.91 -15.94 -11.83
CA ILE A 199 -14.74 -14.51 -11.52
C ILE A 199 -15.12 -13.68 -12.75
N GLU A 200 -16.04 -12.73 -12.58
CA GLU A 200 -16.36 -11.77 -13.62
C GLU A 200 -15.12 -10.94 -13.97
N CYS A 201 -14.81 -10.85 -15.27
CA CYS A 201 -13.74 -9.99 -15.75
C CYS A 201 -14.31 -8.94 -16.70
N ASN A 202 -14.06 -7.67 -16.40
CA ASN A 202 -14.31 -6.58 -17.33
C ASN A 202 -13.06 -5.75 -17.58
N GLU A 203 -13.11 -4.90 -18.60
CA GLU A 203 -12.00 -4.06 -19.04
C GLU A 203 -12.44 -2.60 -19.05
N MET A 204 -11.53 -1.70 -18.64
CA MET A 204 -11.84 -0.28 -18.65
C MET A 204 -10.60 0.57 -18.98
N ILE A 205 -10.81 1.62 -19.79
CA ILE A 205 -9.77 2.60 -20.08
C ILE A 205 -9.56 3.48 -18.82
N VAL A 206 -8.31 3.79 -18.47
CA VAL A 206 -7.92 4.41 -17.19
C VAL A 206 -8.62 5.72 -16.89
N ASP A 207 -8.77 6.61 -17.88
CA ASP A 207 -9.46 7.89 -17.70
C ASP A 207 -10.96 7.70 -17.43
N ASN A 208 -11.60 6.76 -18.13
CA ASN A 208 -12.98 6.35 -17.83
C ASN A 208 -13.07 5.72 -16.44
N THR A 209 -12.08 4.91 -16.03
CA THR A 209 -12.05 4.33 -14.68
C THR A 209 -12.02 5.41 -13.61
N CYS A 210 -11.17 6.44 -13.77
CA CYS A 210 -11.10 7.57 -12.83
C CYS A 210 -12.44 8.31 -12.73
N MET A 211 -13.11 8.58 -13.84
CA MET A 211 -14.45 9.18 -13.85
C MET A 211 -15.48 8.29 -13.15
N GLN A 212 -15.49 7.00 -13.46
CA GLN A 212 -16.44 6.04 -12.88
C GLN A 212 -16.23 5.84 -11.38
N LEU A 213 -14.98 5.85 -10.89
CA LEU A 213 -14.66 5.80 -9.45
C LEU A 213 -15.25 6.99 -8.69
N VAL A 214 -15.25 8.19 -9.29
CA VAL A 214 -15.87 9.38 -8.68
C VAL A 214 -17.38 9.34 -8.72
N MET A 215 -17.97 8.74 -9.76
CA MET A 215 -19.42 8.71 -9.95
C MET A 215 -20.10 7.52 -9.29
N ARG A 216 -19.51 6.33 -9.37
CA ARG A 216 -20.10 5.05 -8.94
C ARG A 216 -19.02 4.07 -8.49
N PRO A 217 -18.28 4.37 -7.37
CA PRO A 217 -17.19 3.52 -6.89
C PRO A 217 -17.65 2.11 -6.49
N GLU A 218 -18.91 1.94 -6.12
CA GLU A 218 -19.52 0.68 -5.70
C GLU A 218 -19.58 -0.39 -6.81
N GLN A 219 -19.38 -0.01 -8.07
CA GLN A 219 -19.32 -0.97 -9.17
C GLN A 219 -18.01 -1.74 -9.26
N PHE A 220 -16.96 -1.28 -8.56
CA PHE A 220 -15.65 -1.89 -8.56
C PHE A 220 -15.48 -2.83 -7.35
N ASP A 221 -14.80 -3.95 -7.58
CA ASP A 221 -14.47 -4.93 -6.55
C ASP A 221 -12.95 -5.09 -6.44
N VAL A 222 -12.29 -5.66 -7.45
CA VAL A 222 -10.84 -5.68 -7.58
C VAL A 222 -10.45 -4.98 -8.89
N ILE A 223 -9.50 -4.06 -8.83
CA ILE A 223 -8.91 -3.39 -9.98
C ILE A 223 -7.48 -3.92 -10.14
N VAL A 224 -7.12 -4.37 -11.34
CA VAL A 224 -5.73 -4.72 -11.67
C VAL A 224 -5.21 -3.84 -12.79
N THR A 225 -3.98 -3.32 -12.63
CA THR A 225 -3.41 -2.38 -13.59
C THR A 225 -1.89 -2.32 -13.52
N THR A 226 -1.29 -1.61 -14.48
CA THR A 226 0.15 -1.33 -14.53
C THR A 226 0.58 -0.33 -13.46
N ASN A 227 1.89 -0.19 -13.24
CA ASN A 227 2.50 0.53 -12.13
C ASN A 227 1.99 1.98 -12.00
N LEU A 228 2.19 2.82 -13.01
CA LEU A 228 1.83 4.25 -12.94
C LEU A 228 0.31 4.46 -12.77
N PHE A 229 -0.51 3.71 -13.51
CA PHE A 229 -1.96 3.82 -13.39
C PHE A 229 -2.44 3.36 -12.03
N GLY A 230 -1.83 2.31 -11.48
CA GLY A 230 -2.14 1.81 -10.14
C GLY A 230 -1.82 2.82 -9.04
N ASP A 231 -0.74 3.59 -9.19
CA ASP A 231 -0.40 4.65 -8.25
C ASP A 231 -1.47 5.75 -8.24
N ILE A 232 -1.82 6.26 -9.41
CA ILE A 232 -2.83 7.32 -9.56
C ILE A 232 -4.20 6.86 -9.06
N ILE A 233 -4.64 5.66 -9.48
CA ILE A 233 -5.96 5.13 -9.13
C ILE A 233 -6.06 4.87 -7.63
N SER A 234 -5.04 4.30 -7.01
CA SER A 234 -5.11 3.97 -5.58
C SER A 234 -5.17 5.22 -4.70
N ASP A 235 -4.48 6.29 -5.07
CA ASP A 235 -4.55 7.56 -4.33
C ASP A 235 -5.91 8.25 -4.55
N LEU A 236 -6.47 8.19 -5.77
CA LEU A 236 -7.85 8.60 -6.02
C LEU A 236 -8.82 7.83 -5.12
N CYS A 237 -8.70 6.49 -5.06
CA CYS A 237 -9.56 5.65 -4.20
C CYS A 237 -9.42 6.00 -2.72
N ALA A 238 -8.19 6.25 -2.24
CA ALA A 238 -7.95 6.71 -0.88
C ALA A 238 -8.67 8.05 -0.60
N GLY A 239 -8.62 8.99 -1.55
CA GLY A 239 -9.34 10.26 -1.46
C GLY A 239 -10.85 10.10 -1.37
N LEU A 240 -11.43 9.11 -2.06
CA LEU A 240 -12.88 8.84 -2.01
C LEU A 240 -13.34 8.38 -0.61
N VAL A 241 -12.50 7.70 0.16
CA VAL A 241 -12.86 7.09 1.45
C VAL A 241 -12.37 7.87 2.68
N GLY A 242 -11.77 9.04 2.50
CA GLY A 242 -11.40 9.91 3.62
C GLY A 242 -9.92 10.26 3.69
N GLY A 243 -9.13 9.86 2.71
CA GLY A 243 -7.73 10.24 2.56
C GLY A 243 -6.72 9.16 2.96
N LEU A 244 -5.44 9.49 2.78
CA LEU A 244 -4.33 8.56 2.93
C LEU A 244 -4.11 8.07 4.39
N GLY A 245 -4.63 8.77 5.40
CA GLY A 245 -4.57 8.34 6.81
C GLY A 245 -5.32 7.03 7.11
N LEU A 246 -6.13 6.56 6.16
CA LEU A 246 -6.87 5.30 6.21
C LEU A 246 -6.45 4.31 5.10
N ALA A 247 -5.38 4.60 4.38
CA ALA A 247 -4.94 3.83 3.23
C ALA A 247 -3.72 2.94 3.58
N PRO A 248 -3.95 1.63 3.79
CA PRO A 248 -2.86 0.67 3.95
C PRO A 248 -2.30 0.24 2.60
N GLY A 249 -1.09 -0.27 2.60
CA GLY A 249 -0.44 -0.89 1.45
C GLY A 249 0.30 -2.18 1.81
N ALA A 250 0.19 -3.17 0.95
CA ALA A 250 0.99 -4.38 1.02
C ALA A 250 1.81 -4.53 -0.26
N ASN A 251 3.11 -4.65 -0.13
CA ASN A 251 4.03 -4.94 -1.23
C ASN A 251 4.41 -6.41 -1.14
N ILE A 252 3.96 -7.21 -2.09
CA ILE A 252 4.06 -8.67 -2.06
C ILE A 252 5.03 -9.16 -3.14
N GLY A 253 6.01 -9.93 -2.73
CA GLY A 253 6.91 -10.69 -3.59
C GLY A 253 6.76 -12.20 -3.37
N THR A 254 7.63 -12.98 -4.02
CA THR A 254 7.67 -14.43 -3.84
C THR A 254 8.27 -14.81 -2.47
N ASP A 255 9.32 -14.10 -2.06
CA ASP A 255 10.13 -14.46 -0.90
C ASP A 255 10.01 -13.47 0.26
N ALA A 256 9.40 -12.32 0.05
CA ALA A 256 9.21 -11.29 1.08
C ALA A 256 7.92 -10.52 0.86
N ALA A 257 7.39 -9.94 1.96
CA ALA A 257 6.28 -9.01 1.92
C ALA A 257 6.54 -7.83 2.87
N ILE A 258 6.22 -6.61 2.42
CA ILE A 258 6.37 -5.38 3.21
C ILE A 258 5.01 -4.70 3.30
N PHE A 259 4.55 -4.49 4.53
CA PHE A 259 3.27 -3.85 4.86
C PHE A 259 3.52 -2.44 5.36
N GLU A 260 2.70 -1.49 4.92
CA GLU A 260 2.97 -0.07 5.17
C GLU A 260 1.69 0.78 5.20
N ALA A 261 1.83 2.01 5.73
CA ALA A 261 0.92 3.10 5.42
C ALA A 261 1.33 3.73 4.08
N VAL A 262 0.37 4.07 3.23
CA VAL A 262 0.65 4.65 1.89
C VAL A 262 1.07 6.12 1.97
N HIS A 263 0.63 6.85 3.02
CA HIS A 263 0.93 8.28 3.18
C HIS A 263 2.43 8.57 3.40
N GLY A 264 2.81 9.83 3.21
CA GLY A 264 4.17 10.33 3.44
C GLY A 264 4.51 10.56 4.92
N THR A 265 5.68 11.14 5.14
CA THR A 265 6.28 11.35 6.48
C THR A 265 5.72 12.53 7.25
N ALA A 266 4.93 13.43 6.63
CA ALA A 266 4.29 14.59 7.24
C ALA A 266 5.18 15.32 8.28
N PRO A 267 6.35 15.86 7.86
CA PRO A 267 7.33 16.43 8.78
C PRO A 267 6.78 17.58 9.62
N ASP A 268 5.76 18.28 9.12
CA ASP A 268 5.16 19.44 9.79
C ASP A 268 4.48 19.08 11.13
N ILE A 269 4.03 17.84 11.29
CA ILE A 269 3.35 17.37 12.50
C ILE A 269 4.14 16.28 13.23
N ALA A 270 5.34 15.96 12.77
CA ALA A 270 6.19 14.94 13.38
C ALA A 270 6.49 15.24 14.86
N GLY A 271 6.38 14.24 15.73
CA GLY A 271 6.62 14.35 17.16
C GLY A 271 5.56 15.12 17.95
N GLN A 272 4.46 15.55 17.30
CA GLN A 272 3.37 16.28 17.96
C GLN A 272 2.26 15.37 18.50
N GLY A 273 2.35 14.06 18.28
CA GLY A 273 1.33 13.10 18.71
C GLY A 273 -0.03 13.30 18.05
N LYS A 274 -0.07 13.87 16.84
CA LYS A 274 -1.31 14.20 16.10
C LYS A 274 -1.62 13.24 14.96
N ALA A 275 -0.63 12.42 14.54
CA ALA A 275 -0.76 11.55 13.38
C ALA A 275 -1.77 10.42 13.65
N ASN A 276 -2.58 10.11 12.63
CA ASN A 276 -3.52 9.01 12.66
C ASN A 276 -2.80 7.67 12.40
N PRO A 277 -2.82 6.69 13.31
CA PRO A 277 -2.14 5.41 13.12
C PRO A 277 -2.94 4.40 12.28
N CYS A 278 -4.18 4.71 11.86
CA CYS A 278 -5.08 3.73 11.23
C CYS A 278 -4.50 3.12 9.95
N ALA A 279 -3.85 3.89 9.09
CA ALA A 279 -3.27 3.36 7.86
C ALA A 279 -2.24 2.26 8.14
N LEU A 280 -1.38 2.46 9.14
CA LEU A 280 -0.38 1.47 9.53
C LEU A 280 -0.99 0.28 10.26
N LEU A 281 -2.00 0.50 11.13
CA LEU A 281 -2.77 -0.57 11.76
C LEU A 281 -3.51 -1.44 10.73
N LEU A 282 -4.10 -0.83 9.71
CA LEU A 282 -4.72 -1.57 8.61
C LEU A 282 -3.67 -2.32 7.76
N GLY A 283 -2.48 -1.74 7.59
CA GLY A 283 -1.32 -2.44 7.01
C GLY A 283 -0.91 -3.66 7.86
N ALA A 284 -0.89 -3.51 9.19
CA ALA A 284 -0.64 -4.63 10.09
C ALA A 284 -1.75 -5.69 10.00
N ALA A 285 -3.02 -5.31 9.80
CA ALA A 285 -4.09 -6.27 9.55
C ALA A 285 -3.86 -7.07 8.24
N GLN A 286 -3.40 -6.40 7.15
CA GLN A 286 -3.00 -7.12 5.93
C GLN A 286 -1.81 -8.06 6.18
N MET A 287 -0.86 -7.67 7.03
CA MET A 287 0.24 -8.53 7.46
C MET A 287 -0.28 -9.78 8.20
N LEU A 288 -1.23 -9.62 9.11
CA LEU A 288 -1.84 -10.74 9.84
C LEU A 288 -2.57 -11.71 8.90
N ASP A 289 -3.31 -11.21 7.90
CA ASP A 289 -3.88 -12.05 6.85
C ASP A 289 -2.82 -12.84 6.10
N HIS A 290 -1.71 -12.17 5.74
CA HIS A 290 -0.63 -12.78 4.98
C HIS A 290 0.08 -13.90 5.74
N ILE A 291 0.28 -13.75 7.04
CA ILE A 291 0.92 -14.76 7.90
C ILE A 291 -0.08 -15.82 8.43
N GLY A 292 -1.29 -15.88 7.86
CA GLY A 292 -2.28 -16.92 8.18
C GLY A 292 -3.03 -16.71 9.51
N GLN A 293 -3.20 -15.47 9.94
CA GLN A 293 -3.96 -15.09 11.14
C GLN A 293 -5.21 -14.23 10.82
N PRO A 294 -6.10 -14.66 9.90
CA PRO A 294 -7.19 -13.82 9.41
C PRO A 294 -8.21 -13.45 10.49
N GLU A 295 -8.46 -14.31 11.47
CA GLU A 295 -9.37 -14.01 12.58
C GLU A 295 -8.85 -12.83 13.43
N LYS A 296 -7.54 -12.77 13.64
CA LYS A 296 -6.91 -11.67 14.38
C LYS A 296 -6.86 -10.39 13.54
N ALA A 297 -6.65 -10.52 12.24
CA ALA A 297 -6.74 -9.39 11.31
C ALA A 297 -8.14 -8.77 11.34
N GLU A 298 -9.19 -9.60 11.35
CA GLU A 298 -10.57 -9.12 11.40
C GLU A 298 -10.92 -8.49 12.77
N ARG A 299 -10.44 -9.05 13.88
CA ARG A 299 -10.57 -8.41 15.20
C ARG A 299 -9.95 -7.01 15.20
N LEU A 300 -8.76 -6.84 14.63
CA LEU A 300 -8.12 -5.53 14.54
C LEU A 300 -8.95 -4.55 13.70
N ARG A 301 -9.45 -4.98 12.53
CA ARG A 301 -10.33 -4.15 11.70
C ARG A 301 -11.61 -3.77 12.42
N ALA A 302 -12.25 -4.71 13.09
CA ALA A 302 -13.46 -4.48 13.87
C ALA A 302 -13.23 -3.46 15.01
N ALA A 303 -12.10 -3.59 15.72
CA ALA A 303 -11.72 -2.65 16.78
C ALA A 303 -11.50 -1.21 16.26
N ILE A 304 -10.86 -1.07 15.09
CA ILE A 304 -10.69 0.23 14.42
C ILE A 304 -12.08 0.82 14.09
N ILE A 305 -12.95 0.04 13.45
CA ILE A 305 -14.31 0.47 13.06
C ILE A 305 -15.11 0.90 14.31
N ALA A 306 -15.13 0.08 15.34
CA ALA A 306 -15.86 0.38 16.58
C ALA A 306 -15.34 1.64 17.28
N THR A 307 -14.03 1.90 17.22
CA THR A 307 -13.43 3.12 17.78
C THR A 307 -13.82 4.37 16.98
N LEU A 308 -13.84 4.26 15.65
CA LEU A 308 -14.32 5.33 14.76
C LEU A 308 -15.81 5.61 14.96
N GLU A 309 -16.64 4.58 15.12
CA GLU A 309 -18.08 4.72 15.41
C GLU A 309 -18.35 5.40 16.73
N ALA A 310 -17.62 5.02 17.77
CA ALA A 310 -17.71 5.60 19.10
C ALA A 310 -17.16 7.05 19.16
N LYS A 311 -16.42 7.51 18.14
CA LYS A 311 -15.68 8.79 18.12
C LYS A 311 -14.74 8.94 19.31
N ASP A 312 -14.19 7.84 19.77
CA ASP A 312 -13.36 7.80 20.95
C ASP A 312 -11.91 8.18 20.62
N SER A 313 -11.42 9.26 21.23
CA SER A 313 -10.04 9.73 21.11
C SER A 313 -9.56 9.98 19.67
N LEU A 314 -10.47 10.35 18.76
CA LEU A 314 -10.15 10.59 17.36
C LEU A 314 -9.05 11.66 17.18
N THR A 315 -8.14 11.43 16.26
CA THR A 315 -7.10 12.37 15.87
C THR A 315 -7.66 13.59 15.12
N PRO A 316 -6.91 14.72 15.03
CA PRO A 316 -7.41 15.95 14.40
C PRO A 316 -7.87 15.84 12.96
N ASP A 317 -7.22 15.00 12.14
CA ASP A 317 -7.61 14.71 10.76
C ASP A 317 -9.02 14.08 10.66
N LEU A 318 -9.39 13.28 11.66
CA LEU A 318 -10.73 12.69 11.81
C LEU A 318 -11.72 13.62 12.53
N GLY A 319 -11.29 14.84 12.88
CA GLY A 319 -12.12 15.86 13.53
C GLY A 319 -12.18 15.76 15.04
N GLY A 320 -11.32 14.98 15.65
CA GLY A 320 -11.18 14.87 17.12
C GLY A 320 -10.07 15.77 17.68
N SER A 321 -9.82 15.60 18.97
CA SER A 321 -8.73 16.25 19.72
C SER A 321 -7.80 15.24 20.40
N GLY A 322 -7.95 13.96 20.08
CA GLY A 322 -7.12 12.89 20.62
C GLY A 322 -5.70 12.91 20.05
N THR A 323 -4.81 12.22 20.74
CA THR A 323 -3.43 12.02 20.28
C THR A 323 -3.30 10.68 19.56
N THR A 324 -2.22 10.50 18.78
CA THR A 324 -1.85 9.23 18.15
C THR A 324 -1.94 8.06 19.14
N MET A 325 -1.35 8.23 20.33
CA MET A 325 -1.35 7.17 21.35
C MET A 325 -2.68 7.02 22.08
N SER A 326 -3.44 8.09 22.34
CA SER A 326 -4.76 7.95 22.96
C SER A 326 -5.74 7.21 22.05
N PHE A 327 -5.67 7.48 20.75
CA PHE A 327 -6.47 6.76 19.77
C PHE A 327 -6.06 5.29 19.65
N ALA A 328 -4.75 4.98 19.65
CA ALA A 328 -4.27 3.61 19.68
C ALA A 328 -4.72 2.84 20.94
N LYS A 329 -4.70 3.49 22.12
CA LYS A 329 -5.21 2.88 23.37
C LYS A 329 -6.71 2.62 23.31
N ALA A 330 -7.50 3.50 22.70
CA ALA A 330 -8.93 3.29 22.49
C ALA A 330 -9.19 2.08 21.56
N ILE A 331 -8.38 1.90 20.50
CA ILE A 331 -8.43 0.70 19.66
C ILE A 331 -7.99 -0.55 20.44
N ALA A 332 -6.89 -0.46 21.20
CA ALA A 332 -6.35 -1.56 21.98
C ALA A 332 -7.34 -2.08 23.05
N SER A 333 -8.20 -1.22 23.58
CA SER A 333 -9.25 -1.64 24.53
C SER A 333 -10.39 -2.46 23.91
N ARG A 334 -10.43 -2.58 22.58
CA ARG A 334 -11.48 -3.26 21.79
C ARG A 334 -10.97 -4.49 21.01
N VAL A 335 -9.66 -4.75 21.02
CA VAL A 335 -9.07 -5.93 20.38
C VAL A 335 -9.06 -7.15 21.28
#